data_49bc228cdb8e7c0824f38dd79bf0536a
#
_entry.id   49bc228cdb8e7c0824f38dd79bf0536a
#
_cell.length_a   1.000
_cell.length_b   1.000
_cell.length_c   1.000
_cell.angle_alpha   90.00
_cell.angle_beta   90.00
_cell.angle_gamma   90.00
#
_symmetry.space_group_name_H-M   'P 1'
#
loop_
_entity.id
_entity.type
_entity.pdbx_description
1 polymer ?
#
loop_
_entity_poly.entity_id
_entity_poly.type
_entity_poly.pdbx_seq_one_letter_code
_entity_poly.pdbx_strand_id
1 'polypeptide(L)'
;MNKNKKIYIVLMLAMGFFMTSCSNFLEIQPTGKVIPNTLEEYRALMTEVYANSLTDRSVCDMRTEDIIVEDASQSQTDFGKIEKWIDDNSVGGYEFGWATYYENIYYANAIINKKDEITEGSQEDIDQLVGEAYFMRGYMHFLLANLYGQPYTKNGAPATKAIPLKLTLNLEEMPTRSTIDEVYTSILSDIENARKLINRKEWEAGYNYRFTTLAVDAFDSRVHLYMGKWQTAYDAAERVLAQKKTLEDYNNNASFQLPNHYESVESITAYENVYSNATMEASRATSKFVQMFQDGDLRKDYYFGAISQSGNYPIKKTNNTTYYKCSFRIGELYLNAAEAAACLNNLPASRNRLLQLMEKRYTPAKYSQKESEINKMNQAELVTEILNERARELAFEGHRWFDLRRTTRPRIEKVVNSGQTVIIEQDDPRYTLRIPQSATNANPDLMN
;
A
#
# COMPACT_ATOMS: atom_id res chain seq x y z
N MET A 1 -17.84 73.21 40.93
CA MET A 1 -17.22 72.09 40.20
C MET A 1 -17.09 72.47 38.71
N ASN A 2 -15.87 72.68 38.24
CA ASN A 2 -15.56 73.37 36.98
C ASN A 2 -16.11 72.61 35.76
N LYS A 3 -16.77 73.31 34.84
CA LYS A 3 -17.29 72.74 33.55
C LYS A 3 -16.29 71.87 32.86
N ASN A 4 -15.01 72.17 32.93
CA ASN A 4 -13.95 71.38 32.31
C ASN A 4 -13.71 70.01 32.96
N LYS A 5 -13.96 69.84 34.26
CA LYS A 5 -13.85 68.49 34.89
C LYS A 5 -14.96 67.56 34.47
N LYS A 6 -16.17 68.09 34.18
CA LYS A 6 -17.28 67.26 33.67
C LYS A 6 -17.03 66.81 32.26
N ILE A 7 -16.35 67.56 31.38
CA ILE A 7 -16.00 67.22 30.04
C ILE A 7 -14.92 66.10 30.02
N TYR A 8 -13.90 66.15 30.87
CA TYR A 8 -12.89 65.12 31.00
C TYR A 8 -13.43 63.79 31.53
N ILE A 9 -14.41 63.83 32.43
CA ILE A 9 -15.07 62.62 32.95
C ILE A 9 -15.95 61.97 31.87
N VAL A 10 -16.65 62.77 31.04
CA VAL A 10 -17.44 62.24 29.90
C VAL A 10 -16.52 61.72 28.79
N LEU A 11 -15.38 62.35 28.51
CA LEU A 11 -14.39 61.84 27.57
C LEU A 11 -13.72 60.54 28.08
N MET A 12 -13.41 60.45 29.39
CA MET A 12 -12.87 59.19 29.95
C MET A 12 -13.90 58.06 29.97
N LEU A 13 -15.16 58.33 30.20
CA LEU A 13 -16.24 57.33 30.11
C LEU A 13 -16.51 56.92 28.66
N ALA A 14 -16.41 57.82 27.69
CA ALA A 14 -16.54 57.50 26.27
C ALA A 14 -15.35 56.68 25.71
N MET A 15 -14.14 56.91 26.27
CA MET A 15 -12.93 56.13 25.87
C MET A 15 -12.91 54.72 26.50
N GLY A 16 -13.65 54.49 27.60
CA GLY A 16 -13.81 53.17 28.21
C GLY A 16 -14.75 52.21 27.47
N PHE A 17 -15.61 52.70 26.60
CA PHE A 17 -16.57 51.90 25.84
C PHE A 17 -16.03 51.35 24.48
N PHE A 18 -14.82 51.75 24.07
CA PHE A 18 -14.22 51.29 22.81
C PHE A 18 -13.26 50.11 22.99
N MET A 19 -13.14 49.52 24.19
CA MET A 19 -12.27 48.35 24.43
C MET A 19 -13.01 47.00 24.46
N THR A 20 -14.22 46.94 23.94
CA THR A 20 -14.80 45.62 23.59
C THR A 20 -14.32 45.28 22.20
N SER A 21 -13.05 44.88 22.11
CA SER A 21 -12.49 44.22 20.91
C SER A 21 -13.28 42.94 20.71
N CYS A 22 -14.12 42.90 19.67
CA CYS A 22 -14.67 41.67 19.16
C CYS A 22 -13.53 40.77 18.73
N SER A 23 -13.17 39.80 19.54
CA SER A 23 -12.18 38.74 19.19
C SER A 23 -12.57 37.94 17.93
N ASN A 24 -13.84 38.03 17.51
CA ASN A 24 -14.34 37.32 16.32
C ASN A 24 -14.05 38.02 14.99
N PHE A 25 -13.42 39.22 14.99
CA PHE A 25 -13.11 39.90 13.72
C PHE A 25 -11.80 39.46 13.05
N LEU A 26 -10.99 38.65 13.74
CA LEU A 26 -9.72 38.12 13.21
C LEU A 26 -9.83 36.65 12.71
N GLU A 27 -10.96 36.01 12.87
CA GLU A 27 -11.28 34.75 12.22
C GLU A 27 -11.75 34.98 10.76
N ILE A 28 -10.92 35.55 9.93
CA ILE A 28 -11.13 35.52 8.47
C ILE A 28 -10.91 34.09 8.03
N GLN A 29 -11.98 33.30 8.00
CA GLN A 29 -11.96 32.03 7.29
C GLN A 29 -11.66 32.33 5.80
N PRO A 30 -10.67 31.67 5.19
CA PRO A 30 -10.43 31.84 3.76
C PRO A 30 -11.72 31.47 3.03
N THR A 31 -12.28 32.41 2.28
CA THR A 31 -13.48 32.18 1.47
C THR A 31 -13.21 31.05 0.50
N GLY A 32 -13.84 29.89 0.72
CA GLY A 32 -13.76 28.73 -0.18
C GLY A 32 -13.10 27.46 0.39
N LYS A 33 -12.58 27.48 1.62
CA LYS A 33 -12.14 26.24 2.30
C LYS A 33 -12.81 26.15 3.67
N VAL A 34 -13.62 25.12 3.88
CA VAL A 34 -14.15 24.78 5.20
C VAL A 34 -13.00 24.23 6.04
N ILE A 35 -12.74 24.82 7.21
CA ILE A 35 -11.86 24.22 8.21
C ILE A 35 -12.72 23.19 8.96
N PRO A 36 -12.43 21.90 8.86
CA PRO A 36 -13.23 20.87 9.53
C PRO A 36 -13.24 21.09 11.04
N ASN A 37 -14.42 20.90 11.65
CA ASN A 37 -14.61 20.99 13.09
C ASN A 37 -15.45 19.84 13.62
N THR A 38 -16.40 19.35 12.84
CA THR A 38 -17.30 18.27 13.21
C THR A 38 -16.78 16.89 12.73
N LEU A 39 -17.26 15.82 13.36
CA LEU A 39 -16.98 14.46 12.92
C LEU A 39 -17.34 14.25 11.45
N GLU A 40 -18.48 14.78 11.00
CA GLU A 40 -18.93 14.63 9.61
C GLU A 40 -17.97 15.30 8.62
N GLU A 41 -17.50 16.51 8.92
CA GLU A 41 -16.55 17.23 8.07
C GLU A 41 -15.18 16.53 8.00
N TYR A 42 -14.66 16.03 9.13
CA TYR A 42 -13.43 15.24 9.13
C TYR A 42 -13.62 13.87 8.45
N ARG A 43 -14.81 13.27 8.55
CA ARG A 43 -15.14 12.04 7.78
C ARG A 43 -15.19 12.31 6.29
N ALA A 44 -15.71 13.46 5.86
CA ALA A 44 -15.69 13.87 4.46
C ALA A 44 -14.24 14.05 3.96
N LEU A 45 -13.38 14.72 4.76
CA LEU A 45 -11.94 14.84 4.47
C LEU A 45 -11.27 13.47 4.32
N MET A 46 -11.52 12.54 5.24
CA MET A 46 -10.95 11.19 5.15
C MET A 46 -11.48 10.41 3.96
N THR A 47 -12.72 10.67 3.53
CA THR A 47 -13.30 10.05 2.34
C THR A 47 -12.58 10.53 1.06
N GLU A 48 -12.19 11.81 1.00
CA GLU A 48 -11.36 12.33 -0.09
C GLU A 48 -9.98 11.68 -0.11
N VAL A 49 -9.35 11.50 1.05
CA VAL A 49 -8.08 10.75 1.17
C VAL A 49 -8.22 9.33 0.62
N TYR A 50 -9.30 8.63 0.91
CA TYR A 50 -9.56 7.31 0.34
C TYR A 50 -9.79 7.34 -1.17
N ALA A 51 -10.31 8.44 -1.73
CA ALA A 51 -10.48 8.59 -3.18
C ALA A 51 -9.13 8.79 -3.91
N ASN A 52 -8.10 9.29 -3.23
CA ASN A 52 -6.75 9.52 -3.75
C ASN A 52 -5.89 8.24 -3.67
N SER A 53 -6.43 7.10 -4.13
CA SER A 53 -5.65 5.87 -4.21
C SER A 53 -4.71 5.88 -5.41
N LEU A 54 -3.53 5.29 -5.24
CA LEU A 54 -2.46 5.25 -6.23
C LEU A 54 -2.30 3.85 -6.83
N THR A 55 -1.83 3.80 -8.08
CA THR A 55 -1.59 2.55 -8.82
C THR A 55 -0.09 2.21 -8.96
N ASP A 56 0.78 2.86 -8.20
CA ASP A 56 2.24 2.72 -8.32
C ASP A 56 2.73 1.30 -8.05
N ARG A 57 2.03 0.54 -7.24
CA ARG A 57 2.37 -0.86 -6.98
C ARG A 57 2.31 -1.68 -8.27
N SER A 58 1.29 -1.48 -9.12
CA SER A 58 1.18 -2.17 -10.40
C SER A 58 2.19 -1.67 -11.44
N VAL A 59 2.52 -0.37 -11.39
CA VAL A 59 3.59 0.18 -12.23
C VAL A 59 4.93 -0.43 -11.86
N CYS A 60 5.16 -0.73 -10.57
CA CYS A 60 6.34 -1.49 -10.14
C CYS A 60 6.38 -2.93 -10.70
N ASP A 61 5.23 -3.56 -10.99
CA ASP A 61 5.19 -4.89 -11.61
C ASP A 61 5.84 -4.89 -13.02
N MET A 62 5.86 -3.75 -13.73
CA MET A 62 6.60 -3.61 -14.99
C MET A 62 8.11 -3.77 -14.83
N ARG A 63 8.65 -3.63 -13.62
CA ARG A 63 10.07 -3.84 -13.29
C ARG A 63 10.43 -5.32 -13.08
N THR A 64 9.44 -6.21 -13.09
CA THR A 64 9.62 -7.66 -12.89
C THR A 64 9.80 -8.41 -14.21
N GLU A 65 10.21 -9.65 -14.13
CA GLU A 65 10.28 -10.56 -15.25
C GLU A 65 8.91 -11.09 -15.73
N ASP A 66 7.85 -10.81 -14.97
CA ASP A 66 6.51 -11.34 -15.19
C ASP A 66 5.75 -10.58 -16.29
N ILE A 67 6.09 -9.31 -16.48
CA ILE A 67 5.39 -8.37 -17.36
C ILE A 67 6.32 -7.76 -18.40
N ILE A 68 5.79 -7.54 -19.60
CA ILE A 68 6.41 -6.77 -20.67
C ILE A 68 5.50 -5.64 -21.11
N VAL A 69 6.05 -4.47 -21.44
CA VAL A 69 5.34 -3.36 -22.09
C VAL A 69 5.30 -3.62 -23.59
N GLU A 70 4.16 -4.09 -24.09
CA GLU A 70 4.03 -4.54 -25.50
C GLU A 70 3.57 -3.43 -26.42
N ASP A 71 2.81 -2.43 -25.96
CA ASP A 71 2.39 -1.31 -26.79
C ASP A 71 3.59 -0.46 -27.19
N ALA A 72 3.85 -0.38 -28.51
CA ALA A 72 4.98 0.37 -29.06
C ALA A 72 4.92 1.87 -28.70
N SER A 73 3.72 2.45 -28.59
CA SER A 73 3.55 3.84 -28.14
C SER A 73 3.93 4.02 -26.69
N GLN A 74 3.57 3.08 -25.84
CA GLN A 74 3.86 3.10 -24.41
C GLN A 74 5.32 2.70 -24.09
N SER A 75 5.96 1.89 -24.92
CA SER A 75 7.37 1.52 -24.75
C SER A 75 8.34 2.70 -24.90
N GLN A 76 7.90 3.81 -25.47
CA GLN A 76 8.65 5.06 -25.60
C GLN A 76 8.31 6.08 -24.52
N THR A 77 7.29 5.80 -23.71
CA THR A 77 6.85 6.62 -22.57
C THR A 77 7.59 6.22 -21.29
N ASP A 78 7.13 6.76 -20.17
CA ASP A 78 7.62 6.40 -18.84
C ASP A 78 7.51 4.90 -18.54
N PHE A 79 6.48 4.21 -19.03
CA PHE A 79 6.35 2.76 -18.83
C PHE A 79 7.51 1.99 -19.45
N GLY A 80 7.95 2.37 -20.64
CA GLY A 80 9.12 1.77 -21.26
C GLY A 80 10.44 2.09 -20.54
N LYS A 81 10.56 3.26 -19.90
CA LYS A 81 11.71 3.58 -19.03
C LYS A 81 11.68 2.71 -17.76
N ILE A 82 10.50 2.62 -17.11
CA ILE A 82 10.30 1.83 -15.88
C ILE A 82 10.61 0.35 -16.12
N GLU A 83 10.13 -0.21 -17.23
CA GLU A 83 10.40 -1.57 -17.64
C GLU A 83 11.90 -1.88 -17.81
N LYS A 84 12.65 -0.90 -18.32
CA LYS A 84 14.10 -1.00 -18.56
C LYS A 84 14.94 -0.60 -17.35
N TRP A 85 14.31 -0.35 -16.21
CA TRP A 85 14.95 0.17 -15.00
C TRP A 85 15.72 1.50 -15.24
N ILE A 86 15.27 2.31 -16.20
CA ILE A 86 15.75 3.67 -16.38
C ILE A 86 15.06 4.52 -15.32
N ASP A 87 15.83 4.91 -14.33
CA ASP A 87 15.35 5.71 -13.22
C ASP A 87 15.41 7.19 -13.59
N ASP A 88 14.38 7.63 -14.33
CA ASP A 88 14.21 9.03 -14.73
C ASP A 88 13.46 9.77 -13.63
N ASN A 89 14.23 10.37 -12.72
CA ASN A 89 13.69 11.20 -11.65
C ASN A 89 13.59 12.70 -12.02
N SER A 90 13.79 13.05 -13.31
CA SER A 90 13.70 14.43 -13.79
C SER A 90 12.30 15.02 -13.64
N VAL A 91 12.20 16.34 -13.65
CA VAL A 91 10.90 17.04 -13.65
C VAL A 91 10.10 16.63 -14.88
N GLY A 92 8.88 16.13 -14.65
CA GLY A 92 8.00 15.59 -15.71
C GLY A 92 8.19 14.09 -15.98
N GLY A 93 9.14 13.42 -15.33
CA GLY A 93 9.20 11.96 -15.28
C GLY A 93 8.14 11.36 -14.36
N TYR A 94 8.04 10.03 -14.32
CA TYR A 94 7.08 9.32 -13.46
C TYR A 94 7.52 9.35 -11.99
N GLU A 95 6.82 10.08 -11.15
CA GLU A 95 7.21 10.36 -9.76
C GLU A 95 6.72 9.32 -8.74
N PHE A 96 6.15 8.19 -9.18
CA PHE A 96 5.62 7.13 -8.30
C PHE A 96 4.86 7.71 -7.09
N GLY A 97 3.91 8.59 -7.36
CA GLY A 97 2.96 9.15 -6.40
C GLY A 97 3.56 9.95 -5.24
N TRP A 98 4.81 10.34 -5.28
CA TRP A 98 5.49 11.05 -4.19
C TRP A 98 4.63 12.17 -3.57
N ALA A 99 4.13 13.09 -4.39
CA ALA A 99 3.33 14.22 -3.92
C ALA A 99 2.01 13.76 -3.28
N THR A 100 1.29 12.83 -3.92
CA THR A 100 0.00 12.33 -3.45
C THR A 100 0.13 11.54 -2.14
N TYR A 101 1.20 10.76 -1.94
CA TYR A 101 1.45 10.08 -0.67
C TYR A 101 1.64 11.10 0.46
N TYR A 102 2.41 12.17 0.24
CA TYR A 102 2.60 13.22 1.25
C TYR A 102 1.34 14.07 1.46
N GLU A 103 0.52 14.28 0.43
CA GLU A 103 -0.79 14.92 0.58
C GLU A 103 -1.71 14.09 1.49
N ASN A 104 -1.81 12.79 1.26
CA ASN A 104 -2.58 11.88 2.11
C ASN A 104 -2.04 11.87 3.56
N ILE A 105 -0.73 11.91 3.75
CA ILE A 105 -0.09 12.04 5.07
C ILE A 105 -0.47 13.38 5.73
N TYR A 106 -0.51 14.47 4.98
CA TYR A 106 -0.90 15.79 5.50
C TYR A 106 -2.35 15.78 6.01
N TYR A 107 -3.29 15.25 5.24
CA TYR A 107 -4.68 15.15 5.67
C TYR A 107 -4.86 14.18 6.86
N ALA A 108 -4.13 13.08 6.88
CA ALA A 108 -4.13 12.19 8.05
C ALA A 108 -3.60 12.91 9.30
N ASN A 109 -2.52 13.69 9.17
CA ASN A 109 -2.01 14.54 10.26
C ASN A 109 -3.04 15.57 10.71
N ALA A 110 -3.84 16.17 9.81
CA ALA A 110 -4.88 17.13 10.18
C ALA A 110 -5.92 16.50 11.10
N ILE A 111 -6.36 15.27 10.81
CA ILE A 111 -7.30 14.53 11.66
C ILE A 111 -6.63 14.16 12.99
N ILE A 112 -5.43 13.62 12.98
CA ILE A 112 -4.71 13.17 14.19
C ILE A 112 -4.44 14.34 15.15
N ASN A 113 -3.98 15.48 14.64
CA ASN A 113 -3.64 16.64 15.45
C ASN A 113 -4.87 17.32 16.06
N LYS A 114 -6.03 17.16 15.45
CA LYS A 114 -7.30 17.76 15.89
C LYS A 114 -8.23 16.79 16.63
N LYS A 115 -7.78 15.58 16.95
CA LYS A 115 -8.58 14.51 17.54
C LYS A 115 -9.37 14.92 18.79
N ASP A 116 -8.78 15.76 19.64
CA ASP A 116 -9.38 16.22 20.90
C ASP A 116 -10.31 17.44 20.70
N GLU A 117 -10.33 18.02 19.49
CA GLU A 117 -11.13 19.19 19.13
C GLU A 117 -12.31 18.81 18.22
N ILE A 118 -12.41 17.55 17.76
CA ILE A 118 -13.51 17.08 16.90
C ILE A 118 -14.81 17.14 17.70
N THR A 119 -15.75 17.92 17.20
CA THR A 119 -17.07 18.08 17.81
C THR A 119 -18.09 17.19 17.10
N GLU A 120 -19.22 16.98 17.77
CA GLU A 120 -20.32 16.14 17.28
C GLU A 120 -19.95 14.66 17.05
N GLY A 121 -20.90 13.78 17.23
CA GLY A 121 -20.68 12.34 17.12
C GLY A 121 -20.28 11.67 18.43
N SER A 122 -20.24 10.33 18.40
CA SER A 122 -19.82 9.53 19.55
C SER A 122 -18.28 9.44 19.63
N GLN A 123 -17.74 9.23 20.84
CA GLN A 123 -16.31 9.00 21.00
C GLN A 123 -15.85 7.77 20.20
N GLU A 124 -16.69 6.75 20.13
CA GLU A 124 -16.41 5.53 19.33
C GLU A 124 -16.23 5.85 17.85
N ASP A 125 -17.03 6.73 17.26
CA ASP A 125 -16.93 7.12 15.86
C ASP A 125 -15.75 8.07 15.62
N ILE A 126 -15.43 8.94 16.59
CA ILE A 126 -14.22 9.78 16.56
C ILE A 126 -12.97 8.90 16.64
N ASP A 127 -12.92 7.96 17.56
CA ASP A 127 -11.81 7.02 17.70
C ASP A 127 -11.60 6.21 16.41
N GLN A 128 -12.68 5.71 15.81
CA GLN A 128 -12.63 5.01 14.52
C GLN A 128 -12.01 5.89 13.44
N LEU A 129 -12.44 7.14 13.31
CA LEU A 129 -11.91 8.08 12.30
C LEU A 129 -10.43 8.38 12.52
N VAL A 130 -10.05 8.67 13.76
CA VAL A 130 -8.66 8.97 14.13
C VAL A 130 -7.76 7.72 13.92
N GLY A 131 -8.28 6.55 14.26
CA GLY A 131 -7.61 5.28 14.02
C GLY A 131 -7.36 5.02 12.52
N GLU A 132 -8.34 5.32 11.66
CA GLU A 132 -8.19 5.24 10.22
C GLU A 132 -7.13 6.23 9.69
N ALA A 133 -7.04 7.42 10.29
CA ALA A 133 -6.00 8.41 9.93
C ALA A 133 -4.59 7.93 10.33
N TYR A 134 -4.41 7.34 11.51
CA TYR A 134 -3.15 6.69 11.88
C TYR A 134 -2.79 5.56 10.92
N PHE A 135 -3.74 4.70 10.60
CA PHE A 135 -3.52 3.62 9.63
C PHE A 135 -3.05 4.18 8.28
N MET A 136 -3.77 5.18 7.75
CA MET A 136 -3.45 5.80 6.46
C MET A 136 -2.04 6.40 6.47
N ARG A 137 -1.67 7.14 7.51
CA ARG A 137 -0.34 7.74 7.62
C ARG A 137 0.77 6.68 7.64
N GLY A 138 0.61 5.65 8.45
CA GLY A 138 1.55 4.52 8.50
C GLY A 138 1.64 3.79 7.16
N TYR A 139 0.51 3.59 6.48
CA TYR A 139 0.46 2.92 5.19
C TYR A 139 1.15 3.73 4.07
N MET A 140 0.94 5.04 4.02
CA MET A 140 1.61 5.91 3.05
C MET A 140 3.13 5.95 3.29
N HIS A 141 3.59 6.07 4.54
CA HIS A 141 5.02 5.98 4.87
C HIS A 141 5.60 4.61 4.50
N PHE A 142 4.85 3.51 4.69
CA PHE A 142 5.28 2.17 4.28
C PHE A 142 5.46 2.06 2.77
N LEU A 143 4.53 2.58 1.97
CA LEU A 143 4.64 2.57 0.50
C LEU A 143 5.84 3.41 0.04
N LEU A 144 6.00 4.63 0.56
CA LEU A 144 7.14 5.49 0.28
C LEU A 144 8.48 4.83 0.64
N ALA A 145 8.59 4.23 1.83
CA ALA A 145 9.80 3.54 2.27
C ALA A 145 10.15 2.36 1.35
N ASN A 146 9.14 1.65 0.84
CA ASN A 146 9.36 0.54 -0.07
C ASN A 146 9.61 0.96 -1.53
N LEU A 147 9.34 2.19 -1.90
CA LEU A 147 9.71 2.75 -3.20
C LEU A 147 11.11 3.37 -3.15
N TYR A 148 11.38 4.24 -2.19
CA TYR A 148 12.53 5.14 -2.16
C TYR A 148 13.60 4.80 -1.11
N GLY A 149 13.35 3.83 -0.23
CA GLY A 149 14.30 3.34 0.76
C GLY A 149 14.89 1.98 0.39
N GLN A 150 16.01 1.59 0.97
CA GLN A 150 16.53 0.23 0.85
C GLN A 150 15.56 -0.76 1.51
N PRO A 151 15.43 -2.02 1.01
CA PRO A 151 14.61 -3.02 1.70
C PRO A 151 15.17 -3.31 3.09
N TYR A 152 14.31 -3.30 4.11
CA TYR A 152 14.72 -3.45 5.52
C TYR A 152 15.58 -4.69 5.77
N THR A 153 15.32 -5.79 5.07
CA THR A 153 16.03 -7.07 5.18
C THR A 153 17.44 -7.06 4.58
N LYS A 154 17.81 -6.05 3.79
CA LYS A 154 19.15 -5.94 3.24
C LYS A 154 20.13 -5.57 4.36
N ASN A 155 21.28 -6.26 4.43
CA ASN A 155 22.27 -5.99 5.45
C ASN A 155 22.72 -4.52 5.46
N GLY A 156 22.68 -3.89 6.63
CA GLY A 156 22.99 -2.47 6.83
C GLY A 156 21.90 -1.48 6.41
N ALA A 157 20.84 -1.92 5.72
CA ALA A 157 19.77 -1.04 5.26
C ALA A 157 19.06 -0.27 6.39
N PRO A 158 18.78 -0.83 7.57
CA PRO A 158 18.10 -0.08 8.63
C PRO A 158 18.74 1.26 8.98
N ALA A 159 20.06 1.38 8.87
CA ALA A 159 20.81 2.61 9.13
C ALA A 159 20.89 3.56 7.92
N THR A 160 20.43 3.17 6.74
CA THR A 160 20.49 4.02 5.54
C THR A 160 19.34 5.01 5.48
N LYS A 161 19.58 6.16 4.87
CA LYS A 161 18.55 7.19 4.65
C LYS A 161 17.48 6.70 3.67
N ALA A 162 16.22 6.95 4.01
CA ALA A 162 15.06 6.57 3.21
C ALA A 162 14.28 7.81 2.73
N ILE A 163 13.30 8.20 3.49
CA ILE A 163 12.31 9.25 3.19
C ILE A 163 12.18 10.20 4.37
N PRO A 164 11.74 11.44 4.17
CA PRO A 164 11.35 12.29 5.29
C PRO A 164 10.12 11.77 6.00
N LEU A 165 10.16 11.73 7.33
CA LEU A 165 8.98 11.51 8.16
C LEU A 165 8.24 12.84 8.34
N LYS A 166 6.96 12.89 7.93
CA LYS A 166 6.09 14.06 8.12
C LYS A 166 4.99 13.69 9.12
N LEU A 167 5.14 14.15 10.36
CA LEU A 167 4.25 13.83 11.47
C LEU A 167 3.50 15.06 12.02
N THR A 168 3.76 16.24 11.45
CA THR A 168 3.18 17.52 11.86
C THR A 168 2.49 18.23 10.69
N LEU A 169 1.71 19.27 11.01
CA LEU A 169 1.07 20.14 10.02
C LEU A 169 1.94 21.33 9.61
N ASN A 170 3.15 21.45 10.16
CA ASN A 170 4.03 22.56 9.84
C ASN A 170 4.50 22.48 8.40
N LEU A 171 4.00 23.34 7.53
CA LEU A 171 4.35 23.41 6.11
C LEU A 171 5.72 24.08 5.85
N GLU A 172 6.22 24.85 6.81
CA GLU A 172 7.53 25.51 6.73
C GLU A 172 8.68 24.58 7.14
N GLU A 173 8.35 23.44 7.75
CA GLU A 173 9.34 22.46 8.14
C GLU A 173 9.96 21.80 6.89
N MET A 174 11.29 21.89 6.78
CA MET A 174 12.08 21.24 5.74
C MET A 174 12.70 19.94 6.31
N PRO A 175 11.97 18.83 6.32
CA PRO A 175 12.45 17.60 6.94
C PRO A 175 13.58 16.99 6.10
N THR A 176 14.60 16.47 6.79
CA THR A 176 15.63 15.63 6.18
C THR A 176 15.14 14.19 6.04
N ARG A 177 15.87 13.37 5.30
CA ARG A 177 15.57 11.94 5.19
C ARG A 177 15.85 11.23 6.51
N SER A 178 14.84 10.52 7.01
CA SER A 178 14.99 9.60 8.15
C SER A 178 15.62 8.28 7.69
N THR A 179 16.20 7.54 8.62
CA THR A 179 16.69 6.18 8.35
C THR A 179 15.52 5.21 8.12
N ILE A 180 15.79 4.10 7.46
CA ILE A 180 14.80 3.01 7.29
C ILE A 180 14.24 2.57 8.65
N ASP A 181 15.11 2.42 9.67
CA ASP A 181 14.69 1.99 11.00
C ASP A 181 13.77 3.00 11.69
N GLU A 182 14.08 4.30 11.58
CA GLU A 182 13.22 5.38 12.11
C GLU A 182 11.85 5.38 11.40
N VAL A 183 11.83 5.19 10.07
CA VAL A 183 10.58 5.14 9.30
C VAL A 183 9.73 3.93 9.72
N TYR A 184 10.32 2.74 9.80
CA TYR A 184 9.58 1.55 10.22
C TYR A 184 9.13 1.64 11.67
N THR A 185 9.91 2.25 12.56
CA THR A 185 9.50 2.53 13.95
C THR A 185 8.26 3.42 13.99
N SER A 186 8.22 4.47 13.16
CA SER A 186 7.06 5.35 13.04
C SER A 186 5.83 4.61 12.49
N ILE A 187 6.01 3.76 11.46
CA ILE A 187 4.95 2.92 10.90
C ILE A 187 4.35 2.00 11.97
N LEU A 188 5.20 1.32 12.74
CA LEU A 188 4.74 0.43 13.81
C LEU A 188 4.01 1.19 14.92
N SER A 189 4.45 2.40 15.26
CA SER A 189 3.73 3.29 16.19
C SER A 189 2.35 3.65 15.66
N ASP A 190 2.23 3.94 14.37
CA ASP A 190 0.94 4.24 13.73
C ASP A 190 0.01 3.02 13.71
N ILE A 191 0.53 1.82 13.46
CA ILE A 191 -0.22 0.56 13.55
C ILE A 191 -0.77 0.35 14.96
N GLU A 192 0.04 0.59 16.00
CA GLU A 192 -0.38 0.43 17.39
C GLU A 192 -1.44 1.48 17.81
N ASN A 193 -1.33 2.72 17.32
CA ASN A 193 -2.35 3.74 17.56
C ASN A 193 -3.65 3.39 16.80
N ALA A 194 -3.56 2.95 15.56
CA ALA A 194 -4.70 2.45 14.80
C ALA A 194 -5.39 1.26 15.50
N ARG A 195 -4.60 0.32 16.04
CA ARG A 195 -5.10 -0.85 16.79
C ARG A 195 -5.91 -0.48 18.03
N LYS A 196 -5.51 0.59 18.73
CA LYS A 196 -6.21 1.07 19.93
C LYS A 196 -7.53 1.75 19.61
N LEU A 197 -7.65 2.37 18.45
CA LEU A 197 -8.73 3.30 18.11
C LEU A 197 -9.72 2.69 17.12
N ILE A 198 -9.26 1.91 16.12
CA ILE A 198 -10.16 1.24 15.17
C ILE A 198 -10.97 0.19 15.91
N ASN A 199 -12.29 0.32 15.85
CA ASN A 199 -13.24 -0.52 16.56
C ASN A 199 -14.22 -1.29 15.64
N ARG A 200 -14.33 -0.91 14.37
CA ARG A 200 -15.19 -1.58 13.39
C ARG A 200 -14.53 -2.86 12.88
N LYS A 201 -15.24 -3.98 12.95
CA LYS A 201 -14.81 -5.28 12.39
C LYS A 201 -15.10 -5.38 10.91
N GLU A 202 -16.17 -4.78 10.47
CA GLU A 202 -16.64 -4.75 9.09
C GLU A 202 -17.39 -3.45 8.83
N TRP A 203 -17.52 -3.09 7.58
CA TRP A 203 -18.32 -1.96 7.11
C TRP A 203 -19.47 -2.49 6.26
N GLU A 204 -20.57 -1.76 6.22
CA GLU A 204 -21.68 -2.02 5.31
C GLU A 204 -21.27 -1.94 3.84
N ALA A 205 -22.06 -2.55 2.97
CA ALA A 205 -21.82 -2.58 1.53
C ALA A 205 -21.59 -1.16 0.97
N GLY A 206 -20.52 -1.01 0.19
CA GLY A 206 -20.10 0.28 -0.38
C GLY A 206 -19.04 1.03 0.44
N TYR A 207 -18.76 0.62 1.67
CA TYR A 207 -17.72 1.23 2.53
C TYR A 207 -16.57 0.27 2.88
N ASN A 208 -16.46 -0.86 2.22
CA ASN A 208 -15.42 -1.85 2.41
C ASN A 208 -14.00 -1.37 2.02
N TYR A 209 -13.87 -0.15 1.54
CA TYR A 209 -12.58 0.54 1.38
C TYR A 209 -12.02 1.11 2.68
N ARG A 210 -12.87 1.29 3.72
CA ARG A 210 -12.46 1.83 5.02
C ARG A 210 -11.76 0.76 5.85
N PHE A 211 -10.85 1.20 6.71
CA PHE A 211 -10.04 0.30 7.53
C PHE A 211 -10.84 -0.28 8.71
N THR A 212 -10.53 -1.52 9.01
CA THR A 212 -11.16 -2.34 10.06
C THR A 212 -10.11 -2.91 11.00
N THR A 213 -10.53 -3.52 12.08
CA THR A 213 -9.62 -4.24 12.99
C THR A 213 -8.83 -5.34 12.26
N LEU A 214 -9.46 -6.03 11.30
CA LEU A 214 -8.77 -7.02 10.45
C LEU A 214 -7.74 -6.39 9.53
N ALA A 215 -8.01 -5.20 9.00
CA ALA A 215 -7.05 -4.46 8.17
C ALA A 215 -5.79 -4.10 8.95
N VAL A 216 -5.92 -3.73 10.24
CA VAL A 216 -4.77 -3.43 11.11
C VAL A 216 -3.87 -4.64 11.27
N ASP A 217 -4.43 -5.82 11.57
CA ASP A 217 -3.65 -7.06 11.70
C ASP A 217 -3.06 -7.53 10.37
N ALA A 218 -3.76 -7.33 9.25
CA ALA A 218 -3.25 -7.64 7.92
C ALA A 218 -2.06 -6.76 7.55
N PHE A 219 -2.14 -5.46 7.84
CA PHE A 219 -1.05 -4.52 7.62
C PHE A 219 0.15 -4.81 8.54
N ASP A 220 -0.10 -5.08 9.81
CA ASP A 220 0.91 -5.50 10.80
C ASP A 220 1.69 -6.74 10.31
N SER A 221 0.97 -7.77 9.82
CA SER A 221 1.58 -8.95 9.22
C SER A 221 2.49 -8.61 8.03
N ARG A 222 2.02 -7.76 7.09
CA ARG A 222 2.81 -7.35 5.93
C ARG A 222 4.05 -6.57 6.32
N VAL A 223 3.94 -5.60 7.23
CA VAL A 223 5.09 -4.80 7.69
C VAL A 223 6.14 -5.68 8.33
N HIS A 224 5.76 -6.55 9.26
CA HIS A 224 6.70 -7.44 9.93
C HIS A 224 7.32 -8.48 8.99
N LEU A 225 6.57 -8.98 7.99
CA LEU A 225 7.11 -9.83 6.93
C LEU A 225 8.21 -9.10 6.14
N TYR A 226 7.99 -7.82 5.79
CA TYR A 226 8.96 -6.99 5.08
C TYR A 226 10.18 -6.64 5.94
N MET A 227 10.05 -6.67 7.26
CA MET A 227 11.16 -6.50 8.20
C MET A 227 11.93 -7.81 8.48
N GLY A 228 11.42 -8.96 8.03
CA GLY A 228 11.97 -10.26 8.41
C GLY A 228 11.71 -10.63 9.89
N LYS A 229 10.71 -9.99 10.52
CA LYS A 229 10.28 -10.27 11.89
C LYS A 229 9.25 -11.41 11.90
N TRP A 230 9.74 -12.60 11.62
CA TRP A 230 8.92 -13.77 11.25
C TRP A 230 7.87 -14.13 12.30
N GLN A 231 8.22 -14.16 13.60
CA GLN A 231 7.25 -14.51 14.63
C GLN A 231 6.08 -13.53 14.68
N THR A 232 6.36 -12.24 14.68
CA THR A 232 5.33 -11.19 14.73
C THR A 232 4.46 -11.20 13.45
N ALA A 233 5.11 -11.41 12.29
CA ALA A 233 4.40 -11.54 11.02
C ALA A 233 3.44 -12.75 11.02
N TYR A 234 3.89 -13.89 11.55
CA TYR A 234 3.08 -15.10 11.70
C TYR A 234 1.90 -14.86 12.64
N ASP A 235 2.17 -14.33 13.83
CA ASP A 235 1.13 -14.11 14.85
C ASP A 235 0.07 -13.12 14.36
N ALA A 236 0.46 -12.07 13.63
CA ALA A 236 -0.47 -11.12 13.05
C ALA A 236 -1.33 -11.76 11.95
N ALA A 237 -0.74 -12.57 11.06
CA ALA A 237 -1.50 -13.31 10.06
C ALA A 237 -2.50 -14.28 10.70
N GLU A 238 -2.08 -15.01 11.74
CA GLU A 238 -2.94 -15.96 12.46
C GLU A 238 -4.10 -15.25 13.19
N ARG A 239 -3.90 -14.02 13.72
CA ARG A 239 -5.01 -13.24 14.30
C ARG A 239 -6.10 -12.93 13.28
N VAL A 240 -5.72 -12.63 12.03
CA VAL A 240 -6.69 -12.46 10.94
C VAL A 240 -7.36 -13.78 10.60
N LEU A 241 -6.57 -14.85 10.36
CA LEU A 241 -7.08 -16.15 9.93
C LEU A 241 -7.97 -16.82 10.98
N ALA A 242 -7.80 -16.51 12.26
CA ALA A 242 -8.70 -16.95 13.33
C ALA A 242 -10.10 -16.34 13.23
N GLN A 243 -10.23 -15.15 12.62
CA GLN A 243 -11.50 -14.43 12.50
C GLN A 243 -12.11 -14.55 11.10
N LYS A 244 -11.30 -14.52 10.06
CA LYS A 244 -11.71 -14.61 8.65
C LYS A 244 -10.72 -15.49 7.89
N LYS A 245 -11.17 -16.63 7.39
CA LYS A 245 -10.30 -17.63 6.71
C LYS A 245 -10.88 -18.17 5.41
N THR A 246 -12.05 -17.69 5.01
CA THR A 246 -12.73 -18.19 3.81
C THR A 246 -11.97 -17.75 2.56
N LEU A 247 -11.74 -18.71 1.67
CA LEU A 247 -11.11 -18.52 0.37
C LEU A 247 -12.14 -18.73 -0.74
N GLU A 248 -12.01 -17.99 -1.82
CA GLU A 248 -12.69 -18.31 -3.07
C GLU A 248 -12.23 -19.68 -3.56
N ASP A 249 -13.18 -20.51 -3.98
CA ASP A 249 -12.89 -21.86 -4.45
C ASP A 249 -13.03 -21.96 -5.97
N TYR A 250 -11.91 -22.01 -6.66
CA TYR A 250 -11.87 -22.09 -8.13
C TYR A 250 -12.45 -23.40 -8.68
N ASN A 251 -12.68 -24.40 -7.83
CA ASN A 251 -13.39 -25.62 -8.21
C ASN A 251 -14.92 -25.45 -8.16
N ASN A 252 -15.44 -24.35 -7.58
CA ASN A 252 -16.87 -24.09 -7.43
C ASN A 252 -17.28 -22.81 -8.14
N ASN A 253 -17.87 -22.94 -9.33
CA ASN A 253 -18.22 -21.81 -10.19
C ASN A 253 -19.58 -21.13 -9.85
N ALA A 254 -20.36 -21.64 -8.89
CA ALA A 254 -21.74 -21.19 -8.67
C ALA A 254 -21.86 -19.79 -8.06
N SER A 255 -20.85 -19.34 -7.28
CA SER A 255 -20.83 -18.02 -6.63
C SER A 255 -19.41 -17.41 -6.60
N PHE A 256 -18.57 -17.82 -7.53
CA PHE A 256 -17.16 -17.45 -7.55
C PHE A 256 -16.95 -15.98 -7.95
N GLN A 257 -16.15 -15.28 -7.17
CA GLN A 257 -15.55 -13.99 -7.53
C GLN A 257 -14.03 -14.15 -7.59
N LEU A 258 -13.36 -13.34 -8.41
CA LEU A 258 -11.91 -13.28 -8.31
C LEU A 258 -11.48 -12.75 -6.94
N PRO A 259 -10.43 -13.32 -6.29
CA PRO A 259 -10.04 -12.93 -4.93
C PRO A 259 -9.72 -11.44 -4.75
N ASN A 260 -9.33 -10.74 -5.80
CA ASN A 260 -9.09 -9.30 -5.82
C ASN A 260 -10.33 -8.46 -6.17
N HIS A 261 -11.51 -9.06 -6.32
CA HIS A 261 -12.77 -8.34 -6.46
C HIS A 261 -13.17 -7.74 -5.11
N TYR A 262 -13.70 -6.51 -5.09
CA TYR A 262 -14.02 -5.81 -3.85
C TYR A 262 -15.10 -6.51 -3.01
N GLU A 263 -15.97 -7.32 -3.62
CA GLU A 263 -17.01 -8.14 -2.96
C GLU A 263 -16.57 -9.58 -2.71
N SER A 264 -15.33 -9.96 -3.02
CA SER A 264 -14.86 -11.33 -2.75
C SER A 264 -14.91 -11.64 -1.25
N VAL A 265 -15.25 -12.88 -0.93
CA VAL A 265 -15.16 -13.37 0.46
C VAL A 265 -13.75 -13.25 1.04
N GLU A 266 -12.73 -13.12 0.20
CA GLU A 266 -11.36 -12.89 0.64
C GLU A 266 -11.04 -11.43 0.96
N SER A 267 -11.85 -10.47 0.50
CA SER A 267 -11.57 -9.03 0.68
C SER A 267 -11.54 -8.66 2.17
N ILE A 268 -10.48 -8.03 2.62
CA ILE A 268 -10.36 -7.41 3.94
C ILE A 268 -10.53 -5.90 3.79
N THR A 269 -9.88 -5.31 2.79
CA THR A 269 -9.99 -3.87 2.48
C THR A 269 -9.79 -3.67 0.99
N ALA A 270 -10.75 -3.01 0.36
CA ALA A 270 -10.79 -2.72 -1.06
C ALA A 270 -10.51 -1.22 -1.34
N TYR A 271 -9.43 -0.69 -0.78
CA TYR A 271 -9.07 0.72 -0.92
C TYR A 271 -8.40 1.01 -2.28
N GLU A 272 -7.35 0.26 -2.62
CA GLU A 272 -6.52 0.56 -3.78
C GLU A 272 -7.07 -0.04 -5.08
N ASN A 273 -7.08 0.77 -6.14
CA ASN A 273 -7.06 0.26 -7.51
C ASN A 273 -5.64 -0.17 -7.80
N VAL A 274 -5.35 -1.46 -7.76
CA VAL A 274 -3.97 -1.92 -7.96
C VAL A 274 -3.49 -1.65 -9.38
N TYR A 275 -4.36 -1.77 -10.38
CA TYR A 275 -4.05 -1.52 -11.79
C TYR A 275 -4.85 -0.34 -12.35
N SER A 276 -4.19 0.53 -13.12
CA SER A 276 -4.85 1.51 -13.97
C SER A 276 -5.17 0.90 -15.34
N ASN A 277 -6.15 1.48 -16.08
CA ASN A 277 -6.43 1.06 -17.44
C ASN A 277 -5.20 1.20 -18.35
N ALA A 278 -4.47 2.31 -18.24
CA ALA A 278 -3.25 2.55 -19.02
C ALA A 278 -2.19 1.48 -18.77
N THR A 279 -1.99 1.09 -17.51
CA THR A 279 -1.03 0.03 -17.13
C THR A 279 -1.44 -1.32 -17.71
N MET A 280 -2.74 -1.66 -17.67
CA MET A 280 -3.26 -2.91 -18.23
C MET A 280 -3.14 -2.99 -19.75
N GLU A 281 -3.52 -1.92 -20.44
CA GLU A 281 -3.47 -1.87 -21.90
C GLU A 281 -2.06 -1.96 -22.43
N ALA A 282 -1.10 -1.33 -21.74
CA ALA A 282 0.31 -1.35 -22.10
C ALA A 282 0.98 -2.70 -21.81
N SER A 283 0.50 -3.46 -20.83
CA SER A 283 1.19 -4.62 -20.26
C SER A 283 0.68 -5.95 -20.81
N ARG A 284 1.61 -6.91 -20.93
CA ARG A 284 1.30 -8.32 -21.18
C ARG A 284 2.06 -9.19 -20.20
N ALA A 285 1.48 -10.31 -19.80
CA ALA A 285 2.18 -11.33 -19.06
C ALA A 285 3.14 -12.09 -19.98
N THR A 286 4.39 -12.30 -19.55
CA THR A 286 5.37 -13.04 -20.33
C THR A 286 5.02 -14.52 -20.39
N SER A 287 5.37 -15.19 -21.49
CA SER A 287 5.22 -16.65 -21.61
C SER A 287 5.91 -17.39 -20.47
N LYS A 288 7.08 -16.92 -20.02
CA LYS A 288 7.82 -17.50 -18.91
C LYS A 288 7.01 -17.47 -17.62
N PHE A 289 6.35 -16.37 -17.34
CA PHE A 289 5.50 -16.26 -16.15
C PHE A 289 4.26 -17.16 -16.25
N VAL A 290 3.58 -17.17 -17.40
CA VAL A 290 2.40 -18.01 -17.61
C VAL A 290 2.71 -19.51 -17.47
N GLN A 291 3.94 -19.93 -17.83
CA GLN A 291 4.38 -21.32 -17.64
C GLN A 291 4.51 -21.74 -16.17
N MET A 292 4.56 -20.79 -15.21
CA MET A 292 4.49 -21.13 -13.79
C MET A 292 3.12 -21.70 -13.38
N PHE A 293 2.08 -21.41 -14.15
CA PHE A 293 0.72 -21.94 -13.96
C PHE A 293 0.59 -23.25 -14.74
N GLN A 294 0.98 -24.34 -14.09
CA GLN A 294 0.98 -25.68 -14.66
C GLN A 294 -0.44 -26.16 -14.95
N ASP A 295 -0.57 -27.22 -15.73
CA ASP A 295 -1.86 -27.86 -15.97
C ASP A 295 -2.51 -28.28 -14.63
N GLY A 296 -3.79 -27.94 -14.48
CA GLY A 296 -4.53 -28.13 -13.23
C GLY A 296 -4.45 -26.96 -12.25
N ASP A 297 -3.70 -25.89 -12.55
CA ASP A 297 -3.82 -24.59 -11.87
C ASP A 297 -4.99 -23.82 -12.48
N LEU A 298 -6.09 -23.73 -11.76
CA LEU A 298 -7.34 -23.15 -12.25
C LEU A 298 -7.26 -21.64 -12.48
N ARG A 299 -6.31 -20.94 -11.86
CA ARG A 299 -6.10 -19.50 -12.01
C ARG A 299 -5.71 -19.11 -13.43
N LYS A 300 -5.08 -20.02 -14.18
CA LYS A 300 -4.58 -19.74 -15.53
C LYS A 300 -5.66 -19.22 -16.46
N ASP A 301 -6.85 -19.82 -16.43
CA ASP A 301 -7.97 -19.45 -17.30
C ASP A 301 -8.62 -18.11 -16.91
N TYR A 302 -8.50 -17.72 -15.66
CA TYR A 302 -9.03 -16.46 -15.13
C TYR A 302 -8.05 -15.29 -15.27
N TYR A 303 -6.74 -15.54 -15.19
CA TYR A 303 -5.74 -14.48 -15.14
C TYR A 303 -5.25 -14.04 -16.50
N PHE A 304 -5.33 -14.92 -17.51
CA PHE A 304 -4.73 -14.68 -18.82
C PHE A 304 -5.75 -14.78 -19.96
N GLY A 305 -5.55 -13.96 -21.00
CA GLY A 305 -6.22 -14.07 -22.28
C GLY A 305 -5.54 -15.12 -23.18
N ALA A 306 -6.05 -15.25 -24.40
CA ALA A 306 -5.38 -16.06 -25.43
C ALA A 306 -4.02 -15.46 -25.77
N ILE A 307 -3.03 -16.35 -26.05
CA ILE A 307 -1.70 -15.93 -26.46
C ILE A 307 -1.75 -15.00 -27.67
N SER A 308 -1.04 -13.88 -27.63
CA SER A 308 -0.93 -12.93 -28.73
C SER A 308 0.07 -13.40 -29.78
N GLN A 309 0.14 -12.70 -30.91
CA GLN A 309 1.12 -12.98 -31.96
C GLN A 309 2.57 -12.77 -31.49
N SER A 310 2.79 -11.93 -30.49
CA SER A 310 4.11 -11.71 -29.88
C SER A 310 4.55 -12.85 -28.96
N GLY A 311 3.66 -13.81 -28.67
CA GLY A 311 3.94 -14.90 -27.75
C GLY A 311 3.65 -14.57 -26.28
N ASN A 312 3.11 -13.38 -25.98
CA ASN A 312 2.74 -12.94 -24.63
C ASN A 312 1.21 -13.01 -24.42
N TYR A 313 0.76 -12.81 -23.18
CA TYR A 313 -0.63 -13.02 -22.81
C TYR A 313 -1.27 -11.74 -22.28
N PRO A 314 -2.44 -11.33 -22.80
CA PRO A 314 -3.23 -10.29 -22.18
C PRO A 314 -3.59 -10.63 -20.71
N ILE A 315 -3.51 -9.62 -19.83
CA ILE A 315 -3.87 -9.77 -18.43
C ILE A 315 -5.39 -9.59 -18.32
N LYS A 316 -6.08 -10.58 -17.77
CA LYS A 316 -7.53 -10.53 -17.52
C LYS A 316 -7.89 -10.23 -16.06
N LYS A 317 -7.06 -10.68 -15.13
CA LYS A 317 -7.36 -10.63 -13.68
C LYS A 317 -7.78 -9.25 -13.19
N THR A 318 -7.35 -8.19 -13.83
CA THR A 318 -7.54 -6.82 -13.40
C THR A 318 -8.21 -5.93 -14.46
N ASN A 319 -8.95 -6.53 -15.38
CA ASN A 319 -9.51 -5.86 -16.57
C ASN A 319 -10.64 -4.86 -16.28
N ASN A 320 -11.01 -4.65 -15.02
CA ASN A 320 -12.02 -3.67 -14.61
C ASN A 320 -11.60 -3.01 -13.28
N THR A 321 -11.11 -1.77 -13.39
CA THR A 321 -10.63 -1.00 -12.22
C THR A 321 -11.73 -0.60 -11.24
N THR A 322 -13.00 -0.69 -11.62
CA THR A 322 -14.12 -0.41 -10.72
C THR A 322 -14.33 -1.53 -9.71
N TYR A 323 -14.16 -2.79 -10.15
CA TYR A 323 -14.45 -3.96 -9.33
C TYR A 323 -13.21 -4.57 -8.68
N TYR A 324 -12.04 -4.45 -9.32
CA TYR A 324 -10.81 -5.07 -8.84
C TYR A 324 -9.99 -4.10 -7.98
N LYS A 325 -10.49 -3.89 -6.76
CA LYS A 325 -9.86 -3.09 -5.72
C LYS A 325 -9.41 -4.01 -4.58
N CYS A 326 -8.13 -3.99 -4.25
CA CYS A 326 -7.58 -4.88 -3.25
C CYS A 326 -6.35 -4.30 -2.57
N SER A 327 -6.48 -3.93 -1.30
CA SER A 327 -5.32 -3.56 -0.47
C SER A 327 -4.86 -4.71 0.39
N PHE A 328 -5.80 -5.44 0.98
CA PHE A 328 -5.56 -6.62 1.81
C PHE A 328 -6.61 -7.68 1.57
N ARG A 329 -6.21 -8.94 1.46
CA ARG A 329 -7.09 -10.10 1.29
C ARG A 329 -6.56 -11.37 1.95
N ILE A 330 -7.43 -12.32 2.19
CA ILE A 330 -7.15 -13.55 2.95
C ILE A 330 -6.05 -14.40 2.32
N GLY A 331 -6.00 -14.53 1.00
CA GLY A 331 -4.95 -15.30 0.32
C GLY A 331 -3.54 -14.80 0.63
N GLU A 332 -3.34 -13.49 0.78
CA GLU A 332 -2.05 -12.93 1.22
C GLU A 332 -1.69 -13.40 2.64
N LEU A 333 -2.67 -13.44 3.56
CA LEU A 333 -2.42 -13.81 4.96
C LEU A 333 -2.05 -15.29 5.11
N TYR A 334 -2.64 -16.17 4.30
CA TYR A 334 -2.20 -17.56 4.21
C TYR A 334 -0.72 -17.67 3.79
N LEU A 335 -0.32 -16.88 2.80
CA LEU A 335 1.06 -16.88 2.31
C LEU A 335 2.03 -16.20 3.28
N ASN A 336 1.62 -15.13 3.96
CA ASN A 336 2.42 -14.49 5.00
C ASN A 336 2.66 -15.47 6.17
N ALA A 337 1.62 -16.17 6.63
CA ALA A 337 1.75 -17.19 7.68
C ALA A 337 2.64 -18.36 7.23
N ALA A 338 2.45 -18.84 5.99
CA ALA A 338 3.28 -19.92 5.45
C ALA A 338 4.75 -19.55 5.36
N GLU A 339 5.08 -18.38 4.81
CA GLU A 339 6.44 -17.89 4.68
C GLU A 339 7.12 -17.67 6.04
N ALA A 340 6.43 -16.96 6.94
CA ALA A 340 6.95 -16.69 8.28
C ALA A 340 7.21 -17.98 9.06
N ALA A 341 6.27 -18.94 9.03
CA ALA A 341 6.45 -20.24 9.66
C ALA A 341 7.62 -21.03 9.07
N ALA A 342 7.81 -21.01 7.73
CA ALA A 342 8.94 -21.65 7.08
C ALA A 342 10.27 -21.03 7.56
N CYS A 343 10.34 -19.70 7.60
CA CYS A 343 11.54 -18.98 8.06
C CYS A 343 11.85 -19.24 9.54
N LEU A 344 10.83 -19.52 10.36
CA LEU A 344 10.97 -19.98 11.76
C LEU A 344 11.31 -21.48 11.88
N ASN A 345 11.48 -22.17 10.77
CA ASN A 345 11.65 -23.62 10.71
C ASN A 345 10.46 -24.43 11.30
N ASN A 346 9.27 -23.81 11.37
CA ASN A 346 8.02 -24.49 11.70
C ASN A 346 7.36 -25.05 10.42
N LEU A 347 8.01 -26.08 9.84
CA LEU A 347 7.58 -26.64 8.56
C LEU A 347 6.16 -27.21 8.57
N PRO A 348 5.67 -27.86 9.64
CA PRO A 348 4.28 -28.34 9.68
C PRO A 348 3.26 -27.20 9.56
N ALA A 349 3.40 -26.11 10.30
CA ALA A 349 2.52 -24.94 10.20
C ALA A 349 2.59 -24.29 8.82
N SER A 350 3.80 -24.13 8.29
CA SER A 350 4.04 -23.56 6.97
C SER A 350 3.32 -24.37 5.87
N ARG A 351 3.53 -25.68 5.82
CA ARG A 351 2.89 -26.57 4.84
C ARG A 351 1.36 -26.51 4.95
N ASN A 352 0.85 -26.54 6.19
CA ASN A 352 -0.59 -26.49 6.42
C ASN A 352 -1.21 -25.22 5.81
N ARG A 353 -0.62 -24.04 6.03
CA ARG A 353 -1.14 -22.78 5.49
C ARG A 353 -1.02 -22.69 3.97
N LEU A 354 0.10 -23.13 3.41
CA LEU A 354 0.30 -23.19 1.97
C LEU A 354 -0.71 -24.14 1.29
N LEU A 355 -0.88 -25.35 1.82
CA LEU A 355 -1.76 -26.36 1.26
C LEU A 355 -3.24 -25.99 1.35
N GLN A 356 -3.67 -25.33 2.44
CA GLN A 356 -5.03 -24.81 2.57
C GLN A 356 -5.37 -23.79 1.46
N LEU A 357 -4.44 -22.93 1.10
CA LEU A 357 -4.62 -22.02 -0.04
C LEU A 357 -4.66 -22.79 -1.36
N MET A 358 -3.70 -23.68 -1.58
CA MET A 358 -3.55 -24.40 -2.85
C MET A 358 -4.73 -25.33 -3.13
N GLU A 359 -5.35 -25.94 -2.12
CA GLU A 359 -6.57 -26.74 -2.27
C GLU A 359 -7.68 -25.98 -3.02
N LYS A 360 -7.77 -24.67 -2.84
CA LYS A 360 -8.79 -23.82 -3.47
C LYS A 360 -8.38 -23.26 -4.84
N ARG A 361 -7.15 -23.51 -5.28
CA ARG A 361 -6.55 -22.95 -6.51
C ARG A 361 -6.28 -24.00 -7.59
N TYR A 362 -6.17 -25.26 -7.21
CA TYR A 362 -5.82 -26.35 -8.09
C TYR A 362 -6.97 -27.36 -8.22
N THR A 363 -7.02 -28.07 -9.38
CA THR A 363 -7.87 -29.26 -9.49
C THR A 363 -7.51 -30.29 -8.43
N PRO A 364 -8.44 -31.16 -7.96
CA PRO A 364 -8.16 -32.16 -6.91
C PRO A 364 -6.98 -33.07 -7.26
N ALA A 365 -6.84 -33.46 -8.52
CA ALA A 365 -5.74 -34.31 -8.96
C ALA A 365 -4.40 -33.60 -8.87
N LYS A 366 -4.34 -32.31 -9.31
CA LYS A 366 -3.11 -31.52 -9.24
C LYS A 366 -2.76 -31.16 -7.80
N TYR A 367 -3.76 -30.86 -6.97
CA TYR A 367 -3.56 -30.61 -5.55
C TYR A 367 -2.90 -31.81 -4.84
N SER A 368 -3.39 -33.04 -5.05
CA SER A 368 -2.80 -34.26 -4.46
C SER A 368 -1.34 -34.45 -4.86
N GLN A 369 -0.98 -34.12 -6.13
CA GLN A 369 0.41 -34.14 -6.57
C GLN A 369 1.23 -33.09 -5.80
N LYS A 370 0.76 -31.82 -5.73
CA LYS A 370 1.43 -30.74 -5.03
C LYS A 370 1.59 -31.00 -3.54
N GLU A 371 0.56 -31.56 -2.89
CA GLU A 371 0.64 -31.97 -1.49
C GLU A 371 1.77 -32.97 -1.24
N SER A 372 1.88 -33.98 -2.11
CA SER A 372 2.96 -34.97 -2.02
C SER A 372 4.35 -34.34 -2.21
N GLU A 373 4.49 -33.37 -3.11
CA GLU A 373 5.74 -32.66 -3.37
C GLU A 373 6.12 -31.78 -2.16
N ILE A 374 5.19 -30.93 -1.68
CA ILE A 374 5.38 -29.97 -0.60
C ILE A 374 5.72 -30.67 0.73
N ASN A 375 5.11 -31.81 0.99
CA ASN A 375 5.38 -32.58 2.22
C ASN A 375 6.82 -33.14 2.28
N LYS A 376 7.53 -33.23 1.16
CA LYS A 376 8.92 -33.69 1.08
C LYS A 376 9.95 -32.56 1.10
N MET A 377 9.53 -31.33 0.87
CA MET A 377 10.43 -30.17 0.78
C MET A 377 11.14 -29.90 2.11
N ASN A 378 12.42 -29.63 2.05
CA ASN A 378 13.15 -29.02 3.17
C ASN A 378 12.78 -27.53 3.32
N GLN A 379 13.35 -26.85 4.34
CA GLN A 379 13.04 -25.45 4.61
C GLN A 379 13.30 -24.52 3.41
N ALA A 380 14.46 -24.65 2.77
CA ALA A 380 14.86 -23.76 1.65
C ALA A 380 13.97 -23.98 0.41
N GLU A 381 13.67 -25.23 0.10
CA GLU A 381 12.76 -25.62 -0.98
C GLU A 381 11.34 -25.09 -0.71
N LEU A 382 10.87 -25.22 0.52
CA LEU A 382 9.54 -24.75 0.93
C LEU A 382 9.41 -23.23 0.86
N VAL A 383 10.41 -22.48 1.32
CA VAL A 383 10.44 -21.01 1.18
C VAL A 383 10.39 -20.61 -0.28
N THR A 384 11.17 -21.29 -1.14
CA THR A 384 11.17 -21.04 -2.59
C THR A 384 9.79 -21.30 -3.21
N GLU A 385 9.16 -22.43 -2.88
CA GLU A 385 7.81 -22.72 -3.40
C GLU A 385 6.76 -21.74 -2.89
N ILE A 386 6.84 -21.29 -1.63
CA ILE A 386 5.95 -20.26 -1.10
C ILE A 386 6.12 -18.94 -1.88
N LEU A 387 7.33 -18.52 -2.18
CA LEU A 387 7.58 -17.31 -2.98
C LEU A 387 7.07 -17.46 -4.43
N ASN A 388 7.17 -18.66 -5.01
CA ASN A 388 6.57 -18.99 -6.31
C ASN A 388 5.04 -18.97 -6.23
N GLU A 389 4.45 -19.51 -5.17
CA GLU A 389 3.01 -19.46 -4.98
C GLU A 389 2.53 -18.02 -4.74
N ARG A 390 3.29 -17.19 -4.02
CA ARG A 390 3.00 -15.75 -3.90
C ARG A 390 2.99 -15.07 -5.27
N ALA A 391 3.96 -15.36 -6.14
CA ALA A 391 3.99 -14.82 -7.50
C ALA A 391 2.74 -15.21 -8.30
N ARG A 392 2.28 -16.47 -8.20
CA ARG A 392 1.06 -16.94 -8.87
C ARG A 392 -0.21 -16.34 -8.25
N GLU A 393 -0.32 -16.42 -6.95
CA GLU A 393 -1.54 -16.02 -6.21
C GLU A 393 -1.78 -14.51 -6.28
N LEU A 394 -0.74 -13.72 -6.03
CA LEU A 394 -0.79 -12.28 -5.96
C LEU A 394 -0.39 -11.60 -7.29
N ALA A 395 -0.41 -12.37 -8.39
CA ALA A 395 -0.09 -11.88 -9.72
C ALA A 395 -0.92 -10.63 -10.06
N PHE A 396 -0.28 -9.60 -10.56
CA PHE A 396 -0.90 -8.33 -10.97
C PHE A 396 -1.62 -7.57 -9.85
N GLU A 397 -1.22 -7.80 -8.59
CA GLU A 397 -1.70 -7.06 -7.43
C GLU A 397 -0.61 -6.17 -6.82
N GLY A 398 0.48 -5.92 -7.55
CA GLY A 398 1.57 -5.05 -7.13
C GLY A 398 2.40 -5.59 -5.97
N HIS A 399 2.58 -6.92 -5.87
CA HIS A 399 3.37 -7.57 -4.83
C HIS A 399 4.74 -8.05 -5.32
N ARG A 400 4.84 -8.51 -6.57
CA ARG A 400 6.01 -9.22 -7.08
C ARG A 400 7.31 -8.43 -6.95
N TRP A 401 7.32 -7.15 -7.36
CA TRP A 401 8.51 -6.30 -7.27
C TRP A 401 9.00 -6.15 -5.82
N PHE A 402 8.08 -5.98 -4.88
CA PHE A 402 8.42 -5.84 -3.48
C PHE A 402 8.87 -7.16 -2.84
N ASP A 403 8.30 -8.30 -3.26
CA ASP A 403 8.77 -9.63 -2.84
C ASP A 403 10.21 -9.88 -3.33
N LEU A 404 10.53 -9.55 -4.58
CA LEU A 404 11.89 -9.63 -5.11
C LEU A 404 12.85 -8.72 -4.32
N ARG A 405 12.45 -7.48 -4.04
CA ARG A 405 13.27 -6.50 -3.29
C ARG A 405 13.58 -6.97 -1.87
N ARG A 406 12.57 -7.42 -1.14
CA ARG A 406 12.72 -7.82 0.27
C ARG A 406 13.43 -9.16 0.46
N THR A 407 13.56 -9.97 -0.59
CA THR A 407 14.18 -11.29 -0.51
C THR A 407 15.59 -11.27 -1.13
N THR A 408 15.73 -11.67 -2.37
CA THR A 408 17.03 -11.96 -2.98
C THR A 408 17.56 -10.86 -3.89
N ARG A 409 16.71 -9.92 -4.33
CA ARG A 409 17.06 -8.89 -5.31
C ARG A 409 17.81 -9.51 -6.50
N PRO A 410 17.18 -10.49 -7.19
CA PRO A 410 17.88 -11.33 -8.14
C PRO A 410 18.30 -10.53 -9.38
N ARG A 411 19.24 -11.09 -10.15
CA ARG A 411 19.44 -10.67 -11.54
C ARG A 411 18.18 -10.96 -12.36
N ILE A 412 17.68 -9.94 -13.06
CA ILE A 412 16.55 -10.07 -13.99
C ILE A 412 17.02 -9.69 -15.38
N GLU A 413 16.69 -10.54 -16.35
CA GLU A 413 16.93 -10.29 -17.75
C GLU A 413 15.60 -10.34 -18.51
N LYS A 414 15.36 -9.32 -19.33
CA LYS A 414 14.14 -9.19 -20.14
C LYS A 414 14.51 -8.86 -21.57
N VAL A 415 13.75 -9.42 -22.51
CA VAL A 415 13.74 -8.95 -23.90
C VAL A 415 12.53 -8.06 -24.06
N VAL A 416 12.75 -6.75 -24.19
CA VAL A 416 11.68 -5.76 -24.35
C VAL A 416 11.16 -5.73 -25.78
N ASN A 417 10.03 -5.07 -26.02
CA ASN A 417 9.31 -5.08 -27.30
C ASN A 417 10.19 -4.71 -28.53
N SER A 418 11.22 -3.88 -28.34
CA SER A 418 12.18 -3.53 -29.41
C SER A 418 13.16 -4.68 -29.80
N GLY A 419 13.08 -5.84 -29.14
CA GLY A 419 14.06 -6.92 -29.24
C GLY A 419 15.34 -6.68 -28.46
N GLN A 420 15.47 -5.56 -27.77
CA GLN A 420 16.61 -5.26 -26.90
C GLN A 420 16.58 -6.12 -25.63
N THR A 421 17.69 -6.73 -25.28
CA THR A 421 17.88 -7.34 -23.95
C THR A 421 18.30 -6.28 -22.96
N VAL A 422 17.57 -6.17 -21.84
CA VAL A 422 17.87 -5.30 -20.71
C VAL A 422 18.08 -6.13 -19.45
N ILE A 423 18.99 -5.68 -18.59
CA ILE A 423 19.42 -6.43 -17.41
C ILE A 423 19.47 -5.51 -16.19
N ILE A 424 18.97 -6.00 -15.08
CA ILE A 424 19.28 -5.52 -13.75
C ILE A 424 20.06 -6.63 -13.02
N GLU A 425 21.21 -6.28 -12.47
CA GLU A 425 22.05 -7.26 -11.79
C GLU A 425 21.56 -7.54 -10.37
N GLN A 426 22.07 -8.61 -9.76
CA GLN A 426 21.74 -8.92 -8.36
C GLN A 426 22.21 -7.78 -7.44
N ASP A 427 21.34 -7.39 -6.50
CA ASP A 427 21.59 -6.28 -5.56
C ASP A 427 21.86 -4.91 -6.22
N ASP A 428 21.50 -4.74 -7.49
CA ASP A 428 21.67 -3.48 -8.23
C ASP A 428 21.02 -2.30 -7.48
N PRO A 429 21.67 -1.13 -7.42
CA PRO A 429 21.08 0.06 -6.80
C PRO A 429 19.71 0.44 -7.34
N ARG A 430 19.39 0.12 -8.59
CA ARG A 430 18.10 0.39 -9.24
C ARG A 430 16.93 -0.41 -8.66
N TYR A 431 17.16 -1.32 -7.72
CA TYR A 431 16.10 -1.88 -6.88
C TYR A 431 15.46 -0.85 -5.94
N THR A 432 16.08 0.31 -5.78
CA THR A 432 15.55 1.45 -5.00
C THR A 432 15.42 2.65 -5.92
N LEU A 433 14.26 3.30 -5.94
CA LEU A 433 14.03 4.50 -6.75
C LEU A 433 14.77 5.71 -6.18
N ARG A 434 15.18 6.63 -7.04
CA ARG A 434 15.68 7.94 -6.62
C ARG A 434 14.53 8.85 -6.27
N ILE A 435 14.74 9.73 -5.29
CA ILE A 435 13.76 10.77 -4.94
C ILE A 435 13.52 11.66 -6.16
N PRO A 436 12.26 12.03 -6.46
CA PRO A 436 11.95 12.91 -7.59
C PRO A 436 12.70 14.23 -7.53
N GLN A 437 13.13 14.73 -8.68
CA GLN A 437 13.84 16.02 -8.78
C GLN A 437 12.95 17.20 -8.37
N SER A 438 11.65 17.11 -8.59
CA SER A 438 10.68 18.08 -8.09
C SER A 438 10.78 18.25 -6.57
N ALA A 439 10.87 17.14 -5.83
CA ALA A 439 11.02 17.14 -4.39
C ALA A 439 12.40 17.67 -3.93
N THR A 440 13.49 17.25 -4.59
CA THR A 440 14.84 17.73 -4.23
C THR A 440 15.06 19.19 -4.62
N ASN A 441 14.38 19.70 -5.65
CA ASN A 441 14.38 21.13 -5.98
C ASN A 441 13.65 21.96 -4.92
N ALA A 442 12.55 21.44 -4.38
CA ALA A 442 11.79 22.09 -3.30
C ALA A 442 12.51 21.99 -1.95
N ASN A 443 13.22 20.89 -1.70
CA ASN A 443 13.99 20.67 -0.48
C ASN A 443 15.35 20.01 -0.81
N PRO A 444 16.42 20.80 -0.98
CA PRO A 444 17.76 20.27 -1.30
C PRO A 444 18.35 19.32 -0.27
N ASP A 445 17.90 19.36 1.00
CA ASP A 445 18.39 18.47 2.07
C ASP A 445 17.97 17.01 1.83
N LEU A 446 17.06 16.75 0.89
CA LEU A 446 16.69 15.40 0.48
C LEU A 446 17.77 14.71 -0.39
N MET A 447 18.76 15.43 -0.86
CA MET A 447 19.88 14.87 -1.64
C MET A 447 20.93 14.17 -0.76
N ASN A 448 20.95 14.43 0.55
CA ASN A 448 21.96 13.97 1.50
C ASN A 448 21.52 12.76 2.31
#